data_014a7985e5d45bad5c4cf2c9bd08fc9a
#
_entry.id   014a7985e5d45bad5c4cf2c9bd08fc9a
#
_cell.length_a   1.000
_cell.length_b   1.000
_cell.length_c   1.000
_cell.angle_alpha   90.00
_cell.angle_beta   90.00
_cell.angle_gamma   90.00
#
_symmetry.space_group_name_H-M   'P 1'
#
loop_
_entity.id
_entity.type
_entity.pdbx_description
1 polymer ?
#
loop_
_entity_poly.entity_id
_entity_poly.type
_entity_poly.pdbx_seq_one_letter_code
_entity_poly.pdbx_strand_id
1 'polypeptide(L)'
;MSQSIISLVIIVLLVVVLASSIKIIHQQKIGLVERLGKFNRRLNPGPHLLIPIIDRVQYNLDMREQVVPFPPQGVITEDNLMVNIDSVIYFQIVDPERAAYEAQSYKTAIEQLTMTTLRNIIGGMDMEAALTSREEINQKLRSVLDEATGKWGIKVNRVELRAIEPPPTIRDAMEKGARAERDKRAAILLAEGQRQSQILSAGGDRESAILRAQGDREAAVLRAQADRQAQMLRAEGEAQAITTVFNAI
;
A
#
# COMPACT_ATOMS: atom_id res chain seq x y z
N MET A 1 37.63 -68.29 13.91
CA MET A 1 36.27 -67.74 13.92
C MET A 1 36.13 -66.45 14.71
N SER A 2 36.74 -66.26 15.87
CA SER A 2 36.66 -65.08 16.69
C SER A 2 37.30 -63.82 16.03
N GLN A 3 38.45 -63.94 15.40
CA GLN A 3 39.14 -62.85 14.73
C GLN A 3 38.37 -62.33 13.51
N SER A 4 37.74 -63.21 12.73
CA SER A 4 36.95 -62.81 11.58
C SER A 4 35.66 -62.07 11.98
N ILE A 5 35.07 -62.41 13.11
CA ILE A 5 33.90 -61.72 13.65
C ILE A 5 34.27 -60.33 14.18
N ILE A 6 35.41 -60.22 14.86
CA ILE A 6 35.92 -58.94 15.39
C ILE A 6 36.23 -57.98 14.24
N SER A 7 36.91 -58.46 13.18
CA SER A 7 37.21 -57.62 12.02
C SER A 7 35.93 -57.17 11.29
N LEU A 8 34.91 -58.04 11.19
CA LEU A 8 33.62 -57.65 10.59
C LEU A 8 32.92 -56.56 11.41
N VAL A 9 32.92 -56.70 12.75
CA VAL A 9 32.31 -55.69 13.64
C VAL A 9 33.01 -54.33 13.51
N ILE A 10 34.34 -54.32 13.44
CA ILE A 10 35.13 -53.10 13.27
C ILE A 10 34.80 -52.42 11.91
N ILE A 11 34.72 -53.20 10.83
CA ILE A 11 34.38 -52.69 9.52
C ILE A 11 32.95 -52.06 9.49
N VAL A 12 31.98 -52.77 10.06
CA VAL A 12 30.61 -52.26 10.18
C VAL A 12 30.56 -50.99 11.00
N LEU A 13 31.25 -50.91 12.12
CA LEU A 13 31.33 -49.72 12.96
C LEU A 13 31.98 -48.56 12.22
N LEU A 14 33.04 -48.80 11.47
CA LEU A 14 33.72 -47.79 10.65
C LEU A 14 32.81 -47.27 9.54
N VAL A 15 32.05 -48.15 8.88
CA VAL A 15 31.09 -47.75 7.84
C VAL A 15 29.96 -46.92 8.45
N VAL A 16 29.43 -47.28 9.64
CA VAL A 16 28.39 -46.52 10.32
C VAL A 16 28.91 -45.14 10.72
N VAL A 17 30.13 -45.05 11.23
CA VAL A 17 30.80 -43.79 11.58
C VAL A 17 30.98 -42.89 10.34
N LEU A 18 31.45 -43.46 9.24
CA LEU A 18 31.60 -42.72 7.98
C LEU A 18 30.27 -42.26 7.40
N ALA A 19 29.23 -43.09 7.43
CA ALA A 19 27.90 -42.71 6.97
C ALA A 19 27.28 -41.59 7.82
N SER A 20 27.51 -41.63 9.15
CA SER A 20 27.03 -40.60 10.07
C SER A 20 27.81 -39.26 9.98
N SER A 21 29.00 -39.29 9.35
CA SER A 21 29.83 -38.11 9.15
C SER A 21 29.33 -37.18 8.08
N ILE A 22 28.50 -37.66 7.17
CA ILE A 22 27.99 -36.87 6.04
C ILE A 22 26.68 -36.15 6.47
N LYS A 23 26.71 -34.82 6.43
CA LYS A 23 25.54 -33.97 6.66
C LYS A 23 25.25 -33.09 5.43
N ILE A 24 24.03 -33.19 4.93
CA ILE A 24 23.58 -32.37 3.79
C ILE A 24 22.80 -31.19 4.34
N ILE A 25 23.21 -29.98 3.95
CA ILE A 25 22.51 -28.73 4.23
C ILE A 25 21.74 -28.32 2.98
N HIS A 26 20.45 -28.06 3.15
CA HIS A 26 19.57 -27.67 2.04
C HIS A 26 19.87 -26.23 1.59
N GLN A 27 19.47 -25.94 0.34
CA GLN A 27 19.57 -24.60 -0.22
C GLN A 27 18.85 -23.58 0.68
N GLN A 28 19.42 -22.37 0.81
CA GLN A 28 18.92 -21.28 1.64
C GLN A 28 18.92 -21.56 3.16
N LYS A 29 19.56 -22.62 3.62
CA LYS A 29 19.81 -22.88 5.04
C LYS A 29 21.29 -22.83 5.34
N ILE A 30 21.61 -22.37 6.55
CA ILE A 30 22.99 -22.39 7.08
C ILE A 30 22.97 -23.16 8.39
N GLY A 31 23.83 -24.17 8.46
CA GLY A 31 24.06 -24.92 9.68
C GLY A 31 25.21 -24.32 10.48
N LEU A 32 25.05 -24.16 11.78
CA LEU A 32 26.12 -23.76 12.67
C LEU A 32 26.63 -25.00 13.43
N VAL A 33 27.93 -25.29 13.30
CA VAL A 33 28.56 -26.44 13.93
C VAL A 33 29.25 -25.97 15.20
N GLU A 34 28.90 -26.68 16.29
CA GLU A 34 29.63 -26.60 17.55
C GLU A 34 30.53 -27.81 17.71
N ARG A 35 31.74 -27.56 18.17
CA ARG A 35 32.70 -28.56 18.57
C ARG A 35 32.88 -28.48 20.08
N LEU A 36 32.43 -29.53 20.81
CA LEU A 36 32.49 -29.58 22.26
C LEU A 36 31.88 -28.31 22.93
N GLY A 37 30.76 -27.82 22.41
CA GLY A 37 30.05 -26.64 22.96
C GLY A 37 30.61 -25.29 22.54
N LYS A 38 31.62 -25.22 21.66
CA LYS A 38 32.17 -23.99 21.12
C LYS A 38 31.87 -23.90 19.63
N PHE A 39 31.44 -22.70 19.15
CA PHE A 39 31.31 -22.44 17.74
C PHE A 39 32.60 -22.77 16.99
N ASN A 40 32.48 -23.55 15.92
CA ASN A 40 33.61 -23.97 15.10
C ASN A 40 33.54 -23.42 13.68
N ARG A 41 32.45 -23.67 12.97
CA ARG A 41 32.26 -23.22 11.58
C ARG A 41 30.81 -23.19 11.17
N ARG A 42 30.54 -22.42 10.10
CA ARG A 42 29.23 -22.44 9.39
C ARG A 42 29.28 -23.41 8.21
N LEU A 43 28.18 -24.11 8.00
CA LEU A 43 27.96 -24.99 6.86
C LEU A 43 27.05 -24.29 5.85
N ASN A 44 27.59 -24.03 4.68
CA ASN A 44 26.84 -23.53 3.55
C ASN A 44 25.97 -24.66 2.93
N PRO A 45 25.04 -24.38 2.02
CA PRO A 45 24.29 -25.42 1.31
C PRO A 45 25.22 -26.40 0.60
N GLY A 46 24.91 -27.69 0.74
CA GLY A 46 25.69 -28.77 0.14
C GLY A 46 26.05 -29.89 1.12
N PRO A 47 26.84 -30.89 0.67
CA PRO A 47 27.35 -31.96 1.52
C PRO A 47 28.56 -31.52 2.32
N HIS A 48 28.57 -31.86 3.62
CA HIS A 48 29.67 -31.53 4.53
C HIS A 48 30.06 -32.79 5.33
N LEU A 49 31.35 -32.90 5.60
CA LEU A 49 31.90 -33.90 6.50
C LEU A 49 32.03 -33.30 7.90
N LEU A 50 31.45 -34.01 8.87
CA LEU A 50 31.50 -33.71 10.30
C LEU A 50 32.17 -34.84 11.02
N ILE A 51 32.88 -34.55 12.11
CA ILE A 51 33.44 -35.57 12.98
C ILE A 51 32.30 -36.02 13.94
N PRO A 52 31.78 -37.27 13.80
CA PRO A 52 30.71 -37.72 14.67
C PRO A 52 31.16 -37.65 16.15
N ILE A 53 30.21 -37.39 17.06
CA ILE A 53 30.43 -37.25 18.52
C ILE A 53 31.02 -35.89 18.91
N ILE A 54 31.99 -35.36 18.15
CA ILE A 54 32.71 -34.12 18.49
C ILE A 54 32.01 -32.91 17.88
N ASP A 55 31.64 -33.00 16.59
CA ASP A 55 30.96 -31.93 15.84
C ASP A 55 29.45 -32.13 15.85
N ARG A 56 28.71 -31.11 16.27
CA ARG A 56 27.25 -31.12 16.29
C ARG A 56 26.71 -29.92 15.54
N VAL A 57 25.75 -30.14 14.65
CA VAL A 57 24.98 -29.03 14.04
C VAL A 57 23.94 -28.62 15.07
N GLN A 58 24.20 -27.51 15.76
CA GLN A 58 23.35 -27.02 16.84
C GLN A 58 22.18 -26.20 16.29
N TYR A 59 22.44 -25.34 15.30
CA TYR A 59 21.44 -24.50 14.70
C TYR A 59 21.38 -24.74 13.20
N ASN A 60 20.16 -24.73 12.66
CA ASN A 60 19.91 -24.80 11.22
C ASN A 60 18.96 -23.65 10.87
N LEU A 61 19.52 -22.52 10.43
CA LEU A 61 18.81 -21.27 10.21
C LEU A 61 18.42 -21.13 8.75
N ASP A 62 17.18 -20.71 8.51
CA ASP A 62 16.67 -20.41 7.18
C ASP A 62 16.99 -18.96 6.85
N MET A 63 17.70 -18.73 5.73
CA MET A 63 18.15 -17.43 5.27
C MET A 63 17.13 -16.71 4.41
N ARG A 64 16.00 -17.33 4.10
CA ARG A 64 14.91 -16.70 3.36
C ARG A 64 14.20 -15.67 4.23
N GLU A 65 13.49 -14.76 3.58
CA GLU A 65 12.57 -13.87 4.28
C GLU A 65 11.52 -14.68 5.03
N GLN A 66 11.37 -14.38 6.30
CA GLN A 66 10.41 -15.01 7.20
C GLN A 66 9.32 -14.00 7.52
N VAL A 67 8.08 -14.48 7.56
CA VAL A 67 6.89 -13.71 7.90
C VAL A 67 6.36 -14.21 9.23
N VAL A 68 6.32 -13.33 10.20
CA VAL A 68 5.82 -13.67 11.54
C VAL A 68 4.67 -12.75 11.90
N PRO A 69 3.45 -13.30 11.98
CA PRO A 69 2.32 -12.56 12.53
C PRO A 69 2.44 -12.51 14.05
N PHE A 70 2.22 -11.35 14.62
CA PHE A 70 2.11 -11.17 16.07
C PHE A 70 0.66 -11.02 16.48
N PRO A 71 0.28 -11.55 17.65
CA PRO A 71 -1.09 -11.45 18.13
C PRO A 71 -1.49 -10.01 18.41
N PRO A 72 -2.80 -9.69 18.37
CA PRO A 72 -3.31 -8.36 18.67
C PRO A 72 -2.83 -7.88 20.05
N GLN A 73 -2.34 -6.64 20.09
CA GLN A 73 -1.86 -5.99 21.29
C GLN A 73 -2.75 -4.81 21.66
N GLY A 74 -3.18 -4.76 22.91
CA GLY A 74 -3.88 -3.61 23.46
C GLY A 74 -2.92 -2.46 23.73
N VAL A 75 -3.17 -1.31 23.10
CA VAL A 75 -2.41 -0.08 23.27
C VAL A 75 -3.37 1.05 23.59
N ILE A 76 -2.93 2.02 24.41
CA ILE A 76 -3.72 3.21 24.73
C ILE A 76 -3.16 4.37 23.90
N THR A 77 -4.04 5.04 23.18
CA THR A 77 -3.75 6.24 22.38
C THR A 77 -3.63 7.49 23.25
N GLU A 78 -3.16 8.61 22.70
CA GLU A 78 -3.03 9.90 23.43
C GLU A 78 -4.38 10.39 23.97
N ASP A 79 -5.46 10.18 23.24
CA ASP A 79 -6.85 10.49 23.63
C ASP A 79 -7.48 9.45 24.58
N ASN A 80 -6.62 8.62 25.21
CA ASN A 80 -6.98 7.63 26.25
C ASN A 80 -7.97 6.54 25.78
N LEU A 81 -7.95 6.17 24.50
CA LEU A 81 -8.73 5.08 23.94
C LEU A 81 -7.89 3.80 23.84
N MET A 82 -8.43 2.67 24.29
CA MET A 82 -7.79 1.37 24.14
C MET A 82 -8.06 0.83 22.74
N VAL A 83 -7.01 0.51 22.00
CA VAL A 83 -7.09 -0.09 20.65
C VAL A 83 -6.32 -1.40 20.62
N ASN A 84 -6.87 -2.38 19.89
CA ASN A 84 -6.16 -3.62 19.60
C ASN A 84 -5.51 -3.52 18.23
N ILE A 85 -4.22 -3.78 18.19
CA ILE A 85 -3.42 -3.67 16.96
C ILE A 85 -2.70 -4.98 16.74
N ASP A 86 -2.91 -5.61 15.59
CA ASP A 86 -2.15 -6.75 15.12
C ASP A 86 -1.16 -6.32 14.03
N SER A 87 0.00 -6.96 14.04
CA SER A 87 1.09 -6.63 13.13
C SER A 87 1.72 -7.88 12.53
N VAL A 88 2.32 -7.70 11.36
CA VAL A 88 3.09 -8.71 10.66
C VAL A 88 4.46 -8.13 10.35
N ILE A 89 5.50 -8.89 10.69
CA ILE A 89 6.89 -8.48 10.45
C ILE A 89 7.52 -9.41 9.44
N TYR A 90 8.16 -8.80 8.44
CA TYR A 90 8.96 -9.44 7.43
C TYR A 90 10.42 -9.19 7.73
N PHE A 91 11.14 -10.25 8.05
CA PHE A 91 12.56 -10.14 8.38
C PHE A 91 13.37 -11.27 7.75
N GLN A 92 14.65 -11.04 7.62
CA GLN A 92 15.60 -11.98 7.06
C GLN A 92 16.84 -12.07 7.97
N ILE A 93 17.37 -13.27 8.15
CA ILE A 93 18.64 -13.49 8.84
C ILE A 93 19.75 -13.14 7.85
N VAL A 94 20.60 -12.18 8.20
CA VAL A 94 21.77 -11.76 7.41
C VAL A 94 23.04 -12.41 7.96
N ASP A 95 23.17 -12.44 9.29
CA ASP A 95 24.29 -13.08 9.95
C ASP A 95 23.76 -14.20 10.87
N PRO A 96 23.88 -15.47 10.44
CA PRO A 96 23.34 -16.60 11.18
C PRO A 96 24.06 -16.86 12.51
N GLU A 97 25.33 -16.45 12.61
CA GLU A 97 26.12 -16.62 13.82
C GLU A 97 25.62 -15.69 14.93
N ARG A 98 25.43 -14.41 14.62
CA ARG A 98 24.84 -13.45 15.56
C ARG A 98 23.42 -13.82 15.93
N ALA A 99 22.61 -14.25 14.96
CA ALA A 99 21.23 -14.64 15.20
C ALA A 99 21.09 -15.86 16.16
N ALA A 100 22.10 -16.74 16.19
CA ALA A 100 22.09 -17.92 17.05
C ALA A 100 22.66 -17.67 18.44
N TYR A 101 23.67 -16.79 18.56
CA TYR A 101 24.44 -16.70 19.82
C TYR A 101 24.26 -15.38 20.57
N GLU A 102 23.85 -14.30 19.91
CA GLU A 102 23.66 -13.01 20.59
C GLU A 102 22.26 -12.84 21.17
N ALA A 103 21.27 -13.57 20.69
CA ALA A 103 19.92 -13.57 21.24
C ALA A 103 19.47 -14.98 21.58
N GLN A 104 18.98 -15.20 22.79
CA GLN A 104 18.44 -16.50 23.21
C GLN A 104 17.28 -16.96 22.31
N SER A 105 16.40 -16.02 21.95
CA SER A 105 15.32 -16.22 20.99
C SER A 105 15.09 -14.90 20.26
N TYR A 106 15.64 -14.77 19.08
CA TYR A 106 15.49 -13.56 18.29
C TYR A 106 14.02 -13.27 17.93
N LYS A 107 13.19 -14.31 17.75
CA LYS A 107 11.76 -14.15 17.46
C LYS A 107 11.03 -13.47 18.61
N THR A 108 11.23 -13.98 19.84
CA THR A 108 10.63 -13.39 21.04
C THR A 108 11.18 -11.99 21.31
N ALA A 109 12.48 -11.76 21.05
CA ALA A 109 13.08 -10.45 21.22
C ALA A 109 12.49 -9.42 20.24
N ILE A 110 12.29 -9.80 18.97
CA ILE A 110 11.62 -8.96 17.97
C ILE A 110 10.17 -8.66 18.40
N GLU A 111 9.44 -9.67 18.89
CA GLU A 111 8.07 -9.49 19.39
C GLU A 111 8.00 -8.47 20.52
N GLN A 112 8.80 -8.63 21.56
CA GLN A 112 8.81 -7.70 22.71
C GLN A 112 9.22 -6.29 22.30
N LEU A 113 10.20 -6.17 21.43
CA LEU A 113 10.64 -4.88 20.91
C LEU A 113 9.53 -4.21 20.08
N THR A 114 8.84 -4.97 19.24
CA THR A 114 7.71 -4.49 18.45
C THR A 114 6.59 -3.97 19.33
N MET A 115 6.20 -4.76 20.34
CA MET A 115 5.16 -4.37 21.30
C MET A 115 5.50 -3.06 22.01
N THR A 116 6.74 -2.93 22.48
CA THR A 116 7.18 -1.72 23.19
C THR A 116 7.24 -0.51 22.27
N THR A 117 7.79 -0.69 21.07
CA THR A 117 7.90 0.40 20.09
C THR A 117 6.52 0.83 19.58
N LEU A 118 5.64 -0.13 19.30
CA LEU A 118 4.27 0.13 18.86
C LEU A 118 3.51 0.94 19.93
N ARG A 119 3.64 0.54 21.21
CA ARG A 119 3.03 1.27 22.32
C ARG A 119 3.53 2.72 22.40
N ASN A 120 4.83 2.93 22.21
CA ASN A 120 5.41 4.28 22.25
C ASN A 120 4.92 5.14 21.07
N ILE A 121 4.84 4.58 19.86
CA ILE A 121 4.40 5.32 18.67
C ILE A 121 2.92 5.68 18.78
N ILE A 122 2.06 4.70 19.07
CA ILE A 122 0.61 4.87 19.15
C ILE A 122 0.21 5.69 20.38
N GLY A 123 0.93 5.53 21.49
CA GLY A 123 0.69 6.33 22.72
C GLY A 123 0.95 7.83 22.55
N GLY A 124 1.68 8.24 21.53
CA GLY A 124 1.90 9.64 21.14
C GLY A 124 1.02 10.13 19.99
N MET A 125 -0.03 9.39 19.63
CA MET A 125 -0.95 9.72 18.54
C MET A 125 -2.40 9.60 19.03
N ASP A 126 -3.27 10.46 18.52
CA ASP A 126 -4.71 10.29 18.70
C ASP A 126 -5.25 9.15 17.83
N MET A 127 -6.48 8.73 18.11
CA MET A 127 -7.12 7.61 17.42
C MET A 127 -7.28 7.85 15.91
N GLU A 128 -7.64 9.06 15.51
CA GLU A 128 -7.87 9.41 14.12
C GLU A 128 -6.55 9.39 13.33
N ALA A 129 -5.47 9.95 13.91
CA ALA A 129 -4.14 9.89 13.34
C ALA A 129 -3.63 8.43 13.25
N ALA A 130 -3.83 7.61 14.26
CA ALA A 130 -3.43 6.21 14.24
C ALA A 130 -4.11 5.42 13.11
N LEU A 131 -5.38 5.70 12.81
CA LEU A 131 -6.12 5.06 11.72
C LEU A 131 -5.69 5.53 10.32
N THR A 132 -5.30 6.80 10.18
CA THR A 132 -5.01 7.44 8.89
C THR A 132 -3.53 7.38 8.52
N SER A 133 -2.61 7.37 9.51
CA SER A 133 -1.16 7.47 9.31
C SER A 133 -0.44 6.11 9.40
N ARG A 134 -1.07 5.02 8.94
CA ARG A 134 -0.51 3.66 9.02
C ARG A 134 0.88 3.56 8.39
N GLU A 135 1.09 4.21 7.25
CA GLU A 135 2.37 4.17 6.55
C GLU A 135 3.50 4.82 7.38
N GLU A 136 3.22 5.93 8.04
CA GLU A 136 4.16 6.58 8.94
C GLU A 136 4.51 5.69 10.14
N ILE A 137 3.51 5.02 10.73
CA ILE A 137 3.71 4.08 11.82
C ILE A 137 4.58 2.91 11.36
N ASN A 138 4.29 2.31 10.21
CA ASN A 138 5.05 1.22 9.63
C ASN A 138 6.52 1.59 9.39
N GLN A 139 6.78 2.80 8.87
CA GLN A 139 8.14 3.31 8.64
C GLN A 139 8.89 3.55 9.94
N LYS A 140 8.26 4.17 10.94
CA LYS A 140 8.87 4.39 12.26
C LYS A 140 9.18 3.07 12.95
N LEU A 141 8.23 2.12 12.94
CA LEU A 141 8.44 0.78 13.47
C LEU A 141 9.60 0.07 12.79
N ARG A 142 9.61 0.05 11.45
CA ARG A 142 10.67 -0.56 10.68
C ARG A 142 12.04 0.02 11.03
N SER A 143 12.16 1.34 11.10
CA SER A 143 13.43 2.01 11.40
C SER A 143 13.99 1.62 12.76
N VAL A 144 13.16 1.66 13.80
CA VAL A 144 13.56 1.29 15.17
C VAL A 144 13.88 -0.19 15.29
N LEU A 145 13.07 -1.04 14.65
CA LEU A 145 13.29 -2.48 14.68
C LEU A 145 14.57 -2.87 13.94
N ASP A 146 14.81 -2.33 12.74
CA ASP A 146 15.99 -2.65 11.93
C ASP A 146 17.29 -2.24 12.64
N GLU A 147 17.32 -1.05 13.26
CA GLU A 147 18.45 -0.61 14.07
C GLU A 147 18.73 -1.54 15.25
N ALA A 148 17.69 -1.90 15.99
CA ALA A 148 17.85 -2.75 17.18
C ALA A 148 18.20 -4.20 16.83
N THR A 149 17.62 -4.76 15.77
CA THR A 149 17.82 -6.17 15.36
C THR A 149 19.10 -6.38 14.58
N GLY A 150 19.71 -5.31 14.05
CA GLY A 150 20.99 -5.36 13.37
C GLY A 150 22.13 -5.94 14.24
N LYS A 151 22.06 -5.75 15.55
CA LYS A 151 23.00 -6.36 16.53
C LYS A 151 22.91 -7.89 16.51
N TRP A 152 21.73 -8.41 16.30
CA TRP A 152 21.48 -9.85 16.22
C TRP A 152 21.66 -10.44 14.82
N GLY A 153 22.21 -9.65 13.88
CA GLY A 153 22.39 -10.11 12.50
C GLY A 153 21.07 -10.35 11.75
N ILE A 154 20.01 -9.65 12.12
CA ILE A 154 18.69 -9.73 11.52
C ILE A 154 18.36 -8.40 10.87
N LYS A 155 17.81 -8.46 9.66
CA LYS A 155 17.33 -7.31 8.92
C LYS A 155 15.82 -7.33 8.85
N VAL A 156 15.17 -6.26 9.31
CA VAL A 156 13.74 -6.08 9.17
C VAL A 156 13.46 -5.39 7.83
N ASN A 157 12.88 -6.13 6.90
CA ASN A 157 12.58 -5.60 5.56
C ASN A 157 11.34 -4.73 5.57
N ARG A 158 10.27 -5.21 6.25
CA ARG A 158 8.98 -4.53 6.29
C ARG A 158 8.21 -4.87 7.56
N VAL A 159 7.44 -3.90 8.02
CA VAL A 159 6.46 -4.07 9.10
C VAL A 159 5.11 -3.61 8.57
N GLU A 160 4.08 -4.35 8.82
CA GLU A 160 2.71 -4.01 8.40
C GLU A 160 1.74 -4.14 9.57
N LEU A 161 0.97 -3.11 9.79
CA LEU A 161 -0.20 -3.15 10.66
C LEU A 161 -1.38 -3.74 9.88
N ARG A 162 -1.91 -4.87 10.34
CA ARG A 162 -3.05 -5.54 9.70
C ARG A 162 -4.35 -4.85 10.03
N ALA A 163 -4.65 -4.71 11.33
CA ALA A 163 -5.86 -4.07 11.81
C ALA A 163 -5.56 -3.18 13.01
N ILE A 164 -6.28 -2.09 13.10
CA ILE A 164 -6.38 -1.24 14.28
C ILE A 164 -7.85 -1.23 14.65
N GLU A 165 -8.19 -1.93 15.72
CA GLU A 165 -9.57 -2.15 16.13
C GLU A 165 -9.90 -1.33 17.38
N PRO A 166 -10.70 -0.27 17.24
CA PRO A 166 -11.21 0.49 18.39
C PRO A 166 -12.28 -0.31 19.14
N PRO A 167 -12.59 0.05 20.38
CA PRO A 167 -13.73 -0.48 21.10
C PRO A 167 -15.03 -0.32 20.31
N PRO A 168 -15.98 -1.25 20.42
CA PRO A 168 -17.24 -1.21 19.66
C PRO A 168 -18.01 0.10 19.82
N THR A 169 -18.05 0.65 21.03
CA THR A 169 -18.75 1.91 21.32
C THR A 169 -18.17 3.11 20.57
N ILE A 170 -16.84 3.15 20.45
CA ILE A 170 -16.12 4.21 19.71
C ILE A 170 -16.32 4.03 18.21
N ARG A 171 -16.22 2.80 17.71
CA ARG A 171 -16.50 2.48 16.31
C ARG A 171 -17.89 2.94 15.89
N ASP A 172 -18.93 2.64 16.69
CA ASP A 172 -20.30 3.04 16.41
C ASP A 172 -20.46 4.58 16.40
N ALA A 173 -19.76 5.29 17.30
CA ALA A 173 -19.77 6.75 17.33
C ALA A 173 -19.07 7.35 16.09
N MET A 174 -17.93 6.79 15.69
CA MET A 174 -17.20 7.21 14.49
C MET A 174 -18.01 6.94 13.21
N GLU A 175 -18.70 5.79 13.11
CA GLU A 175 -19.57 5.50 11.97
C GLU A 175 -20.71 6.49 11.85
N LYS A 176 -21.37 6.83 12.97
CA LYS A 176 -22.43 7.84 12.99
C LYS A 176 -21.92 9.23 12.61
N GLY A 177 -20.76 9.63 13.14
CA GLY A 177 -20.12 10.90 12.78
C GLY A 177 -19.73 10.97 11.31
N ALA A 178 -19.10 9.91 10.79
CA ALA A 178 -18.72 9.83 9.37
C ALA A 178 -19.93 9.83 8.43
N ARG A 179 -21.06 9.21 8.84
CA ARG A 179 -22.31 9.25 8.09
C ARG A 179 -22.89 10.67 8.06
N ALA A 180 -22.99 11.33 9.21
CA ALA A 180 -23.50 12.69 9.30
C ALA A 180 -22.67 13.68 8.47
N GLU A 181 -21.36 13.55 8.48
CA GLU A 181 -20.48 14.41 7.67
C GLU A 181 -20.66 14.14 6.16
N ARG A 182 -20.81 12.88 5.74
CA ARG A 182 -21.13 12.54 4.33
C ARG A 182 -22.47 13.10 3.90
N ASP A 183 -23.49 12.96 4.73
CA ASP A 183 -24.85 13.48 4.45
C ASP A 183 -24.83 15.00 4.32
N LYS A 184 -24.11 15.70 5.19
CA LYS A 184 -23.89 17.16 5.11
C LYS A 184 -23.19 17.55 3.81
N ARG A 185 -22.09 16.89 3.46
CA ARG A 185 -21.38 17.16 2.19
C ARG A 185 -22.26 16.90 0.97
N ALA A 186 -23.01 15.80 0.98
CA ALA A 186 -23.95 15.48 -0.10
C ALA A 186 -25.02 16.58 -0.25
N ALA A 187 -25.59 17.06 0.85
CA ALA A 187 -26.58 18.14 0.84
C ALA A 187 -25.99 19.46 0.27
N ILE A 188 -24.75 19.80 0.67
CA ILE A 188 -24.07 20.99 0.14
C ILE A 188 -23.84 20.86 -1.36
N LEU A 189 -23.29 19.73 -1.83
CA LEU A 189 -23.00 19.49 -3.25
C LEU A 189 -24.29 19.51 -4.11
N LEU A 190 -25.38 18.95 -3.60
CA LEU A 190 -26.69 19.01 -4.28
C LEU A 190 -27.20 20.44 -4.39
N ALA A 191 -27.12 21.24 -3.32
CA ALA A 191 -27.53 22.64 -3.33
C ALA A 191 -26.68 23.48 -4.28
N GLU A 192 -25.37 23.28 -4.29
CA GLU A 192 -24.45 23.94 -5.22
C GLU A 192 -24.74 23.54 -6.67
N GLY A 193 -24.96 22.24 -6.94
CA GLY A 193 -25.34 21.73 -8.26
C GLY A 193 -26.65 22.33 -8.77
N GLN A 194 -27.67 22.43 -7.90
CA GLN A 194 -28.95 23.06 -8.23
C GLN A 194 -28.77 24.57 -8.55
N ARG A 195 -28.04 25.29 -7.72
CA ARG A 195 -27.72 26.69 -7.94
C ARG A 195 -26.99 26.88 -9.27
N GLN A 196 -25.99 26.09 -9.54
CA GLN A 196 -25.20 26.17 -10.79
C GLN A 196 -26.08 25.87 -12.02
N SER A 197 -26.93 24.86 -11.91
CA SER A 197 -27.91 24.50 -12.96
C SER A 197 -28.87 25.63 -13.25
N GLN A 198 -29.41 26.30 -12.23
CA GLN A 198 -30.30 27.47 -12.40
C GLN A 198 -29.59 28.65 -13.06
N ILE A 199 -28.33 28.95 -12.68
CA ILE A 199 -27.54 30.03 -13.30
C ILE A 199 -27.26 29.72 -14.76
N LEU A 200 -26.89 28.50 -15.09
CA LEU A 200 -26.61 28.08 -16.48
C LEU A 200 -27.88 28.11 -17.34
N SER A 201 -29.00 27.62 -16.81
CA SER A 201 -30.30 27.68 -17.50
C SER A 201 -30.74 29.12 -17.78
N ALA A 202 -30.73 29.99 -16.76
CA ALA A 202 -31.09 31.38 -16.92
C ALA A 202 -30.13 32.14 -17.87
N GLY A 203 -28.83 31.80 -17.86
CA GLY A 203 -27.84 32.29 -18.80
C GLY A 203 -28.16 31.89 -20.25
N GLY A 204 -28.47 30.63 -20.47
CA GLY A 204 -28.85 30.08 -21.77
C GLY A 204 -30.14 30.68 -22.30
N ASP A 205 -31.17 30.87 -21.46
CA ASP A 205 -32.42 31.51 -21.83
C ASP A 205 -32.19 32.98 -22.26
N ARG A 206 -31.39 33.70 -21.50
CA ARG A 206 -31.01 35.08 -21.83
C ARG A 206 -30.26 35.18 -23.18
N GLU A 207 -29.28 34.32 -23.39
CA GLU A 207 -28.50 34.31 -24.63
C GLU A 207 -29.38 33.94 -25.84
N SER A 208 -30.24 32.91 -25.66
CA SER A 208 -31.22 32.53 -26.68
C SER A 208 -32.17 33.66 -27.04
N ALA A 209 -32.66 34.42 -26.05
CA ALA A 209 -33.52 35.58 -26.29
C ALA A 209 -32.80 36.70 -27.05
N ILE A 210 -31.53 36.98 -26.70
CA ILE A 210 -30.69 37.97 -27.41
C ILE A 210 -30.47 37.57 -28.87
N LEU A 211 -30.09 36.32 -29.12
CA LEU A 211 -29.84 35.77 -30.45
C LEU A 211 -31.11 35.80 -31.32
N ARG A 212 -32.28 35.48 -30.77
CA ARG A 212 -33.58 35.61 -31.47
C ARG A 212 -33.87 37.05 -31.84
N ALA A 213 -33.73 37.99 -30.90
CA ALA A 213 -33.96 39.39 -31.16
C ALA A 213 -33.00 39.99 -32.22
N GLN A 214 -31.75 39.54 -32.22
CA GLN A 214 -30.78 39.91 -33.26
C GLN A 214 -31.18 39.36 -34.65
N GLY A 215 -31.55 38.09 -34.70
CA GLY A 215 -32.02 37.45 -35.94
C GLY A 215 -33.27 38.10 -36.50
N ASP A 216 -34.24 38.44 -35.65
CA ASP A 216 -35.46 39.16 -36.06
C ASP A 216 -35.16 40.55 -36.60
N ARG A 217 -34.24 41.29 -35.98
CA ARG A 217 -33.75 42.56 -36.44
C ARG A 217 -33.05 42.46 -37.81
N GLU A 218 -32.16 41.53 -37.97
CA GLU A 218 -31.46 41.31 -39.25
C GLU A 218 -32.43 40.91 -40.36
N ALA A 219 -33.37 40.01 -40.06
CA ALA A 219 -34.40 39.64 -41.02
C ALA A 219 -35.29 40.80 -41.41
N ALA A 220 -35.66 41.71 -40.49
CA ALA A 220 -36.39 42.89 -40.77
C ALA A 220 -35.63 43.89 -41.68
N VAL A 221 -34.34 44.11 -41.42
CA VAL A 221 -33.45 44.98 -42.26
C VAL A 221 -33.30 44.36 -43.64
N LEU A 222 -33.06 43.05 -43.75
CA LEU A 222 -32.93 42.40 -45.07
C LEU A 222 -34.25 42.48 -45.90
N ARG A 223 -35.42 42.33 -45.28
CA ARG A 223 -36.72 42.47 -45.92
C ARG A 223 -36.91 43.90 -46.42
N ALA A 224 -36.62 44.90 -45.57
CA ALA A 224 -36.75 46.32 -45.99
C ALA A 224 -35.76 46.68 -47.11
N GLN A 225 -34.58 46.14 -47.14
CA GLN A 225 -33.63 46.33 -48.25
C GLN A 225 -34.11 45.67 -49.53
N ALA A 226 -34.63 44.44 -49.45
CA ALA A 226 -35.19 43.69 -50.58
C ALA A 226 -36.41 44.46 -51.19
N ASP A 227 -37.32 44.97 -50.36
CA ASP A 227 -38.48 45.73 -50.77
C ASP A 227 -38.05 47.05 -51.48
N ARG A 228 -37.07 47.73 -50.91
CA ARG A 228 -36.51 48.96 -51.55
C ARG A 228 -35.88 48.62 -52.89
N GLN A 229 -35.11 47.56 -53.00
CA GLN A 229 -34.46 47.14 -54.24
C GLN A 229 -35.49 46.72 -55.31
N ALA A 230 -36.55 45.98 -54.87
CA ALA A 230 -37.65 45.59 -55.75
C ALA A 230 -38.43 46.86 -56.31
N GLN A 231 -38.65 47.86 -55.45
CA GLN A 231 -39.28 49.12 -55.88
C GLN A 231 -38.39 49.87 -56.88
N MET A 232 -37.08 49.98 -56.64
CA MET A 232 -36.15 50.62 -57.58
C MET A 232 -36.11 49.91 -58.93
N LEU A 233 -36.00 48.57 -58.93
CA LEU A 233 -36.01 47.82 -60.21
C LEU A 233 -37.33 47.94 -60.98
N ARG A 234 -38.47 47.97 -60.25
CA ARG A 234 -39.77 48.27 -60.91
C ARG A 234 -39.83 49.63 -61.53
N ALA A 235 -39.40 50.65 -60.81
CA ALA A 235 -39.36 52.06 -61.34
C ALA A 235 -38.40 52.18 -62.54
N GLU A 236 -37.24 51.53 -62.50
CA GLU A 236 -36.32 51.51 -63.64
C GLU A 236 -36.92 50.78 -64.87
N GLY A 237 -37.60 49.62 -64.60
CA GLY A 237 -38.31 48.90 -65.67
C GLY A 237 -39.43 49.67 -66.30
N GLU A 238 -40.24 50.42 -65.52
CA GLU A 238 -41.28 51.26 -66.00
C GLU A 238 -40.69 52.46 -66.80
N ALA A 239 -39.62 53.09 -66.34
CA ALA A 239 -38.92 54.16 -67.03
C ALA A 239 -38.36 53.70 -68.39
N GLN A 240 -37.75 52.49 -68.43
CA GLN A 240 -37.27 51.91 -69.70
C GLN A 240 -38.41 51.54 -70.64
N ALA A 241 -39.51 51.00 -70.16
CA ALA A 241 -40.69 50.72 -70.97
C ALA A 241 -41.28 52.00 -71.60
N ILE A 242 -41.40 53.05 -70.81
CA ILE A 242 -41.87 54.38 -71.33
C ILE A 242 -40.93 54.92 -72.39
N THR A 243 -39.60 54.89 -72.14
CA THR A 243 -38.60 55.37 -73.11
C THR A 243 -38.63 54.54 -74.39
N THR A 244 -38.81 53.24 -74.31
CA THR A 244 -38.89 52.37 -75.50
C THR A 244 -40.14 52.64 -76.33
N VAL A 245 -41.28 52.85 -75.67
CA VAL A 245 -42.52 53.22 -76.35
C VAL A 245 -42.40 54.64 -77.01
N PHE A 246 -41.78 55.59 -76.34
CA PHE A 246 -41.60 56.96 -76.87
C PHE A 246 -40.67 56.98 -78.07
N ASN A 247 -39.66 56.12 -78.14
CA ASN A 247 -38.73 56.03 -79.29
C ASN A 247 -39.28 55.19 -80.45
N ALA A 248 -40.42 54.52 -80.31
CA ALA A 248 -41.07 53.71 -81.30
C ALA A 248 -42.23 54.40 -82.03
N ILE A 249 -42.55 55.65 -81.65
CA ILE A 249 -43.49 56.56 -82.28
C ILE A 249 -42.69 57.64 -83.03
#